data_93262044c064ff933dedd5b62932e9e9
#
_entry.id   93262044c064ff933dedd5b62932e9e9
#
_cell.length_a   1.000
_cell.length_b   1.000
_cell.length_c   1.000
_cell.angle_alpha   90.00
_cell.angle_beta   90.00
_cell.angle_gamma   90.00
#
_symmetry.space_group_name_H-M   'P 1'
#
loop_
_entity.id
_entity.type
_entity.pdbx_description
1 polymer ?
#
loop_
_entity_poly.entity_id
_entity_poly.type
_entity_poly.pdbx_seq_one_letter_code
_entity_poly.pdbx_strand_id
1 'polypeptide(L)'
;YGNIHPLHRNSGERGKPAALNRAMEMAQGEIIVVFDADYLPGKGLLENLSTAFLDPEVGAVMGRVVPVNTKANFLTRLLDLERSGGYQVDQQARYNLNLIPQYGGTVGGYRKDLMMGTDGFNTKILAEDTELTYRLFCSGWKVLYANSAECYEEAPEAWHIRARQIAR
;
A
#
# COMPACT_ATOMS: atom_id res chain seq x y z
N TYR A 1 -15.93 -14.88 -13.78
CA TYR A 1 -15.50 -14.61 -12.41
C TYR A 1 -16.52 -13.66 -11.77
N GLY A 2 -17.45 -14.18 -10.94
CA GLY A 2 -18.61 -13.43 -10.41
C GLY A 2 -18.29 -12.30 -9.44
N ASN A 3 -17.02 -12.17 -8.97
CA ASN A 3 -16.61 -11.20 -7.98
C ASN A 3 -15.69 -10.09 -8.54
N ILE A 4 -15.57 -9.97 -9.87
CA ILE A 4 -14.80 -8.88 -10.50
C ILE A 4 -15.78 -7.80 -10.97
N HIS A 5 -15.64 -6.62 -10.42
CA HIS A 5 -16.47 -5.45 -10.72
C HIS A 5 -15.61 -4.35 -11.36
N PRO A 6 -15.49 -4.30 -12.70
CA PRO A 6 -14.72 -3.26 -13.36
C PRO A 6 -15.39 -1.89 -13.15
N LEU A 7 -14.61 -0.92 -12.67
CA LEU A 7 -15.06 0.45 -12.48
C LEU A 7 -14.53 1.32 -13.62
N HIS A 8 -15.43 1.77 -14.50
CA HIS A 8 -15.11 2.74 -15.53
C HIS A 8 -15.59 4.13 -15.14
N ARG A 9 -14.75 5.14 -15.31
CA ARG A 9 -15.05 6.54 -14.96
C ARG A 9 -14.95 7.44 -16.19
N ASN A 10 -16.06 8.03 -16.59
CA ASN A 10 -16.14 8.93 -17.75
C ASN A 10 -16.10 10.41 -17.34
N SER A 11 -16.31 10.73 -16.06
CA SER A 11 -16.42 12.10 -15.54
C SER A 11 -15.97 12.18 -14.08
N GLY A 12 -15.78 13.39 -13.55
CA GLY A 12 -15.40 13.65 -12.17
C GLY A 12 -13.89 13.86 -11.98
N GLU A 13 -13.47 13.86 -10.73
CA GLU A 13 -12.05 14.01 -10.35
C GLU A 13 -11.18 12.89 -10.93
N ARG A 14 -9.97 13.24 -11.36
CA ARG A 14 -9.00 12.31 -11.96
C ARG A 14 -7.97 11.85 -10.94
N GLY A 15 -7.25 10.78 -11.29
CA GLY A 15 -6.16 10.24 -10.48
C GLY A 15 -6.54 9.00 -9.67
N LYS A 16 -5.50 8.38 -9.06
CA LYS A 16 -5.62 7.17 -8.24
C LYS A 16 -6.53 7.38 -7.03
N PRO A 17 -6.37 8.43 -6.20
CA PRO A 17 -7.20 8.61 -5.00
C PRO A 17 -8.70 8.74 -5.31
N ALA A 18 -9.07 9.45 -6.36
CA ALA A 18 -10.47 9.57 -6.77
C ALA A 18 -11.05 8.22 -7.29
N ALA A 19 -10.23 7.37 -7.92
CA ALA A 19 -10.63 6.03 -8.31
C ALA A 19 -10.82 5.11 -7.10
N LEU A 20 -9.91 5.19 -6.13
CA LEU A 20 -9.98 4.42 -4.90
C LEU A 20 -11.21 4.80 -4.06
N ASN A 21 -11.49 6.10 -3.88
CA ASN A 21 -12.68 6.57 -3.17
C ASN A 21 -13.96 6.01 -3.79
N ARG A 22 -14.06 6.05 -5.12
CA ARG A 22 -15.22 5.49 -5.82
C ARG A 22 -15.33 3.97 -5.68
N ALA A 23 -14.22 3.27 -5.71
CA ALA A 23 -14.19 1.81 -5.51
C ALA A 23 -14.61 1.43 -4.08
N MET A 24 -14.20 2.21 -3.07
CA MET A 24 -14.61 2.01 -1.67
C MET A 24 -16.12 2.07 -1.45
N GLU A 25 -16.81 2.98 -2.13
CA GLU A 25 -18.27 3.07 -2.04
C GLU A 25 -18.96 1.77 -2.50
N MET A 26 -18.36 1.07 -3.47
CA MET A 26 -18.88 -0.18 -4.03
C MET A 26 -18.43 -1.41 -3.24
N ALA A 27 -17.34 -1.33 -2.50
CA ALA A 27 -16.80 -2.44 -1.74
C ALA A 27 -17.76 -2.89 -0.63
N GLN A 28 -17.89 -4.20 -0.42
CA GLN A 28 -18.80 -4.78 0.59
C GLN A 28 -18.05 -5.29 1.82
N GLY A 29 -16.73 -5.51 1.71
CA GLY A 29 -15.89 -6.02 2.80
C GLY A 29 -15.65 -4.97 3.89
N GLU A 30 -15.37 -5.43 5.10
CA GLU A 30 -15.00 -4.60 6.25
C GLU A 30 -13.57 -4.06 6.13
N ILE A 31 -12.70 -4.82 5.45
CA ILE A 31 -11.31 -4.46 5.19
C ILE A 31 -11.13 -4.22 3.69
N ILE A 32 -10.57 -3.08 3.35
CA ILE A 32 -10.17 -2.72 1.98
C ILE A 32 -8.68 -2.95 1.83
N VAL A 33 -8.29 -3.72 0.82
CA VAL A 33 -6.88 -3.91 0.47
C VAL A 33 -6.62 -3.29 -0.89
N VAL A 34 -5.56 -2.50 -0.99
CA VAL A 34 -5.20 -1.76 -2.20
C VAL A 34 -3.93 -2.35 -2.80
N PHE A 35 -3.97 -2.62 -4.10
CA PHE A 35 -2.81 -3.03 -4.91
C PHE A 35 -2.68 -2.15 -6.14
N ASP A 36 -1.46 -1.88 -6.55
CA ASP A 36 -1.21 -1.38 -7.90
C ASP A 36 -1.40 -2.53 -8.92
N ALA A 37 -1.79 -2.18 -10.15
CA ALA A 37 -2.21 -3.18 -11.15
C ALA A 37 -1.08 -4.08 -11.67
N ASP A 38 0.17 -3.68 -11.47
CA ASP A 38 1.40 -4.37 -11.86
C ASP A 38 2.04 -5.18 -10.71
N TYR A 39 1.35 -5.27 -9.56
CA TYR A 39 1.81 -6.02 -8.40
C TYR A 39 1.23 -7.42 -8.36
N LEU A 40 2.04 -8.37 -7.91
CA LEU A 40 1.69 -9.79 -7.78
C LEU A 40 1.57 -10.16 -6.30
N PRO A 41 0.36 -10.31 -5.74
CA PRO A 41 0.17 -10.72 -4.35
C PRO A 41 0.81 -12.09 -4.07
N GLY A 42 1.63 -12.16 -3.02
CA GLY A 42 2.24 -13.39 -2.56
C GLY A 42 1.22 -14.35 -1.92
N LYS A 43 1.59 -15.62 -1.85
CA LYS A 43 0.76 -16.63 -1.19
C LYS A 43 0.60 -16.27 0.30
N GLY A 44 -0.65 -16.26 0.79
CA GLY A 44 -0.95 -15.93 2.20
C GLY A 44 -0.93 -14.44 2.52
N LEU A 45 -0.70 -13.54 1.54
CA LEU A 45 -0.65 -12.10 1.77
C LEU A 45 -1.94 -11.58 2.42
N LEU A 46 -3.11 -11.94 1.87
CA LEU A 46 -4.40 -11.49 2.42
C LEU A 46 -4.63 -12.00 3.84
N GLU A 47 -4.24 -13.24 4.14
CA GLU A 47 -4.32 -13.81 5.48
C GLU A 47 -3.41 -13.04 6.45
N ASN A 48 -2.17 -12.77 6.07
CA ASN A 48 -1.22 -12.02 6.89
C ASN A 48 -1.67 -10.58 7.14
N LEU A 49 -2.26 -9.90 6.15
CA LEU A 49 -2.83 -8.57 6.34
C LEU A 49 -4.07 -8.61 7.23
N SER A 50 -5.00 -9.54 6.99
CA SER A 50 -6.27 -9.61 7.71
C SER A 50 -6.09 -9.98 9.18
N THR A 51 -5.10 -10.83 9.51
CA THR A 51 -4.79 -11.21 10.89
C THR A 51 -4.48 -10.00 11.78
N ALA A 52 -3.84 -8.98 11.23
CA ALA A 52 -3.55 -7.75 11.98
C ALA A 52 -4.82 -6.99 12.41
N PHE A 53 -5.91 -7.11 11.65
CA PHE A 53 -7.19 -6.48 11.98
C PHE A 53 -8.02 -7.23 13.03
N LEU A 54 -7.54 -8.35 13.56
CA LEU A 54 -8.12 -8.99 14.75
C LEU A 54 -7.97 -8.10 16.00
N ASP A 55 -6.95 -7.24 16.04
CA ASP A 55 -6.87 -6.14 17.01
C ASP A 55 -7.83 -5.02 16.56
N PRO A 56 -8.88 -4.69 17.35
CA PRO A 56 -9.85 -3.67 16.99
C PRO A 56 -9.27 -2.25 16.95
N GLU A 57 -8.11 -2.00 17.54
CA GLU A 57 -7.44 -0.70 17.53
C GLU A 57 -6.61 -0.47 16.24
N VAL A 58 -6.46 -1.49 15.40
CA VAL A 58 -5.71 -1.38 14.13
C VAL A 58 -6.60 -0.78 13.06
N GLY A 59 -6.22 0.40 12.58
CA GLY A 59 -6.90 1.11 11.49
C GLY A 59 -6.30 0.84 10.11
N ALA A 60 -4.98 0.63 10.04
CA ALA A 60 -4.27 0.35 8.80
C ALA A 60 -3.12 -0.65 8.99
N VAL A 61 -2.84 -1.42 7.94
CA VAL A 61 -1.73 -2.37 7.89
C VAL A 61 -1.01 -2.23 6.57
N MET A 62 0.31 -2.20 6.60
CA MET A 62 1.13 -2.19 5.40
C MET A 62 1.90 -3.50 5.26
N GLY A 63 1.98 -4.04 4.04
CA GLY A 63 2.81 -5.19 3.70
C GLY A 63 4.16 -4.78 3.11
N ARG A 64 4.89 -5.76 2.60
CA ARG A 64 6.22 -5.62 2.03
C ARG A 64 6.21 -5.84 0.53
N VAL A 65 6.94 -5.01 -0.21
CA VAL A 65 7.16 -5.19 -1.64
C VAL A 65 8.53 -5.83 -1.89
N VAL A 66 8.57 -6.86 -2.73
CA VAL A 66 9.77 -7.65 -3.05
C VAL A 66 9.98 -7.67 -4.57
N PRO A 67 11.12 -7.18 -5.10
CA PRO A 67 11.42 -7.28 -6.52
C PRO A 67 11.66 -8.72 -6.97
N VAL A 68 11.09 -9.14 -8.11
CA VAL A 68 11.24 -10.50 -8.66
C VAL A 68 12.38 -10.62 -9.67
N ASN A 69 12.74 -9.53 -10.35
CA ASN A 69 13.76 -9.52 -11.41
C ASN A 69 15.15 -9.09 -10.94
N THR A 70 15.51 -9.38 -9.68
CA THR A 70 16.76 -8.95 -9.04
C THR A 70 18.02 -9.42 -9.76
N LYS A 71 17.92 -10.50 -10.55
CA LYS A 71 19.04 -11.07 -11.31
C LYS A 71 19.25 -10.45 -12.69
N ALA A 72 18.36 -9.56 -13.15
CA ALA A 72 18.40 -9.03 -14.51
C ALA A 72 19.66 -8.19 -14.78
N ASN A 73 20.01 -7.27 -13.86
CA ASN A 73 21.21 -6.44 -14.01
C ASN A 73 21.65 -5.82 -12.66
N PHE A 74 22.68 -4.93 -12.73
CA PHE A 74 23.20 -4.26 -11.54
C PHE A 74 22.17 -3.31 -10.90
N LEU A 75 21.40 -2.58 -11.70
CA LEU A 75 20.37 -1.66 -11.20
C LEU A 75 19.29 -2.41 -10.41
N THR A 76 18.80 -3.54 -10.92
CA THR A 76 17.76 -4.32 -10.24
C THR A 76 18.24 -4.88 -8.90
N ARG A 77 19.53 -5.26 -8.79
CA ARG A 77 20.15 -5.67 -7.50
C ARG A 77 20.26 -4.49 -6.53
N LEU A 78 20.62 -3.31 -7.01
CA LEU A 78 20.67 -2.10 -6.19
C LEU A 78 19.30 -1.73 -5.64
N LEU A 79 18.25 -1.83 -6.48
CA LEU A 79 16.87 -1.57 -6.08
C LEU A 79 16.34 -2.61 -5.09
N ASP A 80 16.75 -3.87 -5.21
CA ASP A 80 16.44 -4.90 -4.22
C ASP A 80 17.06 -4.58 -2.87
N LEU A 81 18.31 -4.14 -2.85
CA LEU A 81 18.98 -3.70 -1.62
C LEU A 81 18.28 -2.47 -1.01
N GLU A 82 17.89 -1.50 -1.83
CA GLU A 82 17.09 -0.32 -1.40
C GLU A 82 15.77 -0.76 -0.78
N ARG A 83 15.01 -1.67 -1.42
CA ARG A 83 13.76 -2.22 -0.91
C ARG A 83 13.96 -2.99 0.40
N SER A 84 14.98 -3.84 0.45
CA SER A 84 15.30 -4.60 1.66
C SER A 84 15.66 -3.69 2.84
N GLY A 85 16.47 -2.66 2.62
CA GLY A 85 16.78 -1.65 3.63
C GLY A 85 15.56 -0.88 4.11
N GLY A 86 14.71 -0.44 3.18
CA GLY A 86 13.47 0.26 3.52
C GLY A 86 12.49 -0.60 4.31
N TYR A 87 12.20 -1.81 3.86
CA TYR A 87 11.18 -2.66 4.50
C TYR A 87 11.71 -3.43 5.71
N GLN A 88 12.82 -4.14 5.59
CA GLN A 88 13.30 -5.03 6.65
C GLN A 88 14.05 -4.31 7.76
N VAL A 89 14.60 -3.13 7.49
CA VAL A 89 15.31 -2.33 8.49
C VAL A 89 14.47 -1.16 8.96
N ASP A 90 14.16 -0.19 8.09
CA ASP A 90 13.48 1.03 8.50
C ASP A 90 12.04 0.78 8.96
N GLN A 91 11.20 0.12 8.16
CA GLN A 91 9.81 -0.13 8.54
C GLN A 91 9.69 -1.08 9.74
N GLN A 92 10.55 -2.10 9.78
CA GLN A 92 10.58 -3.02 10.92
C GLN A 92 11.04 -2.32 12.20
N ALA A 93 12.02 -1.43 12.12
CA ALA A 93 12.47 -0.64 13.27
C ALA A 93 11.37 0.31 13.75
N ARG A 94 10.68 0.99 12.84
CA ARG A 94 9.53 1.85 13.18
C ARG A 94 8.44 1.07 13.91
N TYR A 95 8.09 -0.08 13.39
CA TYR A 95 7.10 -0.96 14.02
C TYR A 95 7.54 -1.39 15.43
N ASN A 96 8.78 -1.86 15.60
CA ASN A 96 9.30 -2.32 16.88
C ASN A 96 9.41 -1.19 17.93
N LEU A 97 9.60 0.04 17.49
CA LEU A 97 9.70 1.24 18.34
C LEU A 97 8.33 1.94 18.54
N ASN A 98 7.23 1.33 18.09
CA ASN A 98 5.89 1.95 18.10
C ASN A 98 5.83 3.31 17.39
N LEU A 99 6.68 3.51 16.39
CA LEU A 99 6.61 4.65 15.48
C LEU A 99 5.70 4.30 14.31
N ILE A 100 5.15 5.32 13.66
CA ILE A 100 4.30 5.12 12.49
C ILE A 100 5.10 4.52 11.33
N PRO A 101 4.70 3.37 10.75
CA PRO A 101 5.27 2.88 9.50
C PRO A 101 4.96 3.86 8.37
N GLN A 102 5.92 4.05 7.47
CA GLN A 102 5.74 4.91 6.31
C GLN A 102 5.06 4.11 5.20
N TYR A 103 3.80 4.38 4.95
CA TYR A 103 3.05 3.72 3.90
C TYR A 103 3.45 4.24 2.51
N GLY A 104 3.69 3.36 1.58
CA GLY A 104 4.20 3.67 0.24
C GLY A 104 3.18 3.45 -0.89
N GLY A 105 1.88 3.49 -0.61
CA GLY A 105 0.81 3.47 -1.62
C GLY A 105 0.51 2.12 -2.26
N THR A 106 1.20 1.08 -1.84
CA THR A 106 1.07 -0.28 -2.37
C THR A 106 0.98 -1.28 -1.24
N VAL A 107 0.26 -2.36 -1.42
CA VAL A 107 0.16 -3.47 -0.45
C VAL A 107 -0.26 -2.99 0.94
N GLY A 108 -1.45 -2.42 1.04
CA GLY A 108 -1.98 -1.99 2.34
C GLY A 108 -3.44 -2.32 2.52
N GLY A 109 -3.81 -2.56 3.77
CA GLY A 109 -5.17 -2.77 4.22
C GLY A 109 -5.64 -1.65 5.13
N TYR A 110 -6.93 -1.34 5.08
CA TYR A 110 -7.60 -0.33 5.89
C TYR A 110 -8.96 -0.82 6.34
N ARG A 111 -9.41 -0.40 7.52
CA ARG A 111 -10.83 -0.57 7.88
C ARG A 111 -11.69 0.36 7.05
N LYS A 112 -12.69 -0.19 6.37
CA LYS A 112 -13.57 0.56 5.47
C LYS A 112 -14.34 1.67 6.21
N ASP A 113 -14.88 1.37 7.37
CA ASP A 113 -15.63 2.32 8.20
C ASP A 113 -14.80 3.56 8.58
N LEU A 114 -13.53 3.37 8.94
CA LEU A 114 -12.61 4.46 9.23
C LEU A 114 -12.31 5.31 7.99
N MET A 115 -12.10 4.68 6.84
CA MET A 115 -11.88 5.40 5.59
C MET A 115 -13.09 6.24 5.21
N MET A 116 -14.29 5.66 5.31
CA MET A 116 -15.53 6.38 5.02
C MET A 116 -15.80 7.52 6.02
N GLY A 117 -15.44 7.31 7.30
CA GLY A 117 -15.59 8.33 8.34
C GLY A 117 -14.57 9.46 8.30
N THR A 118 -13.50 9.32 7.49
CA THR A 118 -12.42 10.31 7.34
C THR A 118 -12.32 10.89 5.93
N ASP A 119 -13.37 10.89 5.15
CA ASP A 119 -13.43 11.36 3.76
C ASP A 119 -12.51 10.60 2.77
N GLY A 120 -12.03 9.40 3.13
CA GLY A 120 -11.22 8.55 2.27
C GLY A 120 -9.85 9.13 1.92
N PHE A 121 -9.38 8.87 0.69
CA PHE A 121 -8.12 9.41 0.17
C PHE A 121 -8.27 10.85 -0.27
N ASN A 122 -7.34 11.71 0.13
CA ASN A 122 -7.34 13.12 -0.27
C ASN A 122 -6.90 13.28 -1.74
N THR A 123 -7.82 13.70 -2.60
CA THR A 123 -7.59 13.85 -4.05
C THR A 123 -6.70 15.03 -4.42
N LYS A 124 -6.37 15.91 -3.47
CA LYS A 124 -5.58 17.13 -3.68
C LYS A 124 -4.12 16.96 -3.28
N ILE A 125 -3.75 15.81 -2.69
CA ILE A 125 -2.40 15.53 -2.19
C ILE A 125 -1.75 14.45 -3.06
N LEU A 126 -0.46 14.63 -3.37
CA LEU A 126 0.29 13.69 -4.22
C LEU A 126 0.59 12.36 -3.51
N ALA A 127 0.79 12.39 -2.19
CA ALA A 127 1.03 11.21 -1.35
C ALA A 127 -0.19 10.93 -0.47
N GLU A 128 -1.31 10.64 -1.12
CA GLU A 128 -2.63 10.44 -0.51
C GLU A 128 -2.69 9.29 0.49
N ASP A 129 -1.89 8.28 0.25
CA ASP A 129 -1.74 7.08 1.05
C ASP A 129 -0.99 7.36 2.36
N THR A 130 0.12 8.04 2.27
CA THR A 130 0.91 8.49 3.43
C THR A 130 0.07 9.44 4.27
N GLU A 131 -0.60 10.41 3.67
CA GLU A 131 -1.47 11.37 4.37
C GLU A 131 -2.58 10.64 5.13
N LEU A 132 -3.29 9.72 4.50
CA LEU A 132 -4.33 8.93 5.14
C LEU A 132 -3.79 8.14 6.34
N THR A 133 -2.64 7.52 6.18
CA THR A 133 -1.98 6.74 7.24
C THR A 133 -1.65 7.61 8.45
N TYR A 134 -1.08 8.80 8.22
CA TYR A 134 -0.78 9.76 9.29
C TYR A 134 -2.07 10.29 9.94
N ARG A 135 -3.10 10.55 9.17
CA ARG A 135 -4.40 11.01 9.68
C ARG A 135 -5.05 9.98 10.60
N LEU A 136 -5.02 8.70 10.24
CA LEU A 136 -5.50 7.60 11.09
C LEU A 136 -4.66 7.52 12.37
N PHE A 137 -3.34 7.56 12.26
CA PHE A 137 -2.44 7.52 13.41
C PHE A 137 -2.67 8.70 14.38
N CYS A 138 -2.78 9.93 13.87
CA CYS A 138 -3.07 11.11 14.67
C CYS A 138 -4.46 11.07 15.32
N SER A 139 -5.38 10.28 14.77
CA SER A 139 -6.70 10.02 15.35
C SER A 139 -6.71 8.90 16.39
N GLY A 140 -5.53 8.37 16.74
CA GLY A 140 -5.34 7.36 17.78
C GLY A 140 -5.41 5.91 17.31
N TRP A 141 -5.52 5.65 16.00
CA TRP A 141 -5.53 4.30 15.45
C TRP A 141 -4.12 3.75 15.31
N LYS A 142 -3.95 2.47 15.58
CA LYS A 142 -2.69 1.77 15.31
C LYS A 142 -2.51 1.58 13.80
N VAL A 143 -1.29 1.86 13.34
CA VAL A 143 -0.83 1.54 11.99
C VAL A 143 0.28 0.50 12.10
N LEU A 144 0.10 -0.67 11.48
CA LEU A 144 1.01 -1.79 11.62
C LEU A 144 1.81 -2.05 10.33
N TYR A 145 2.96 -2.68 10.50
CA TYR A 145 3.76 -3.25 9.43
C TYR A 145 3.77 -4.78 9.52
N ALA A 146 3.23 -5.45 8.50
CA ALA A 146 3.18 -6.89 8.38
C ALA A 146 4.29 -7.38 7.44
N ASN A 147 5.50 -7.64 7.97
CA ASN A 147 6.66 -8.07 7.20
C ASN A 147 6.43 -9.39 6.42
N SER A 148 5.56 -10.26 6.89
CA SER A 148 5.17 -11.51 6.24
C SER A 148 4.16 -11.35 5.10
N ALA A 149 3.52 -10.18 4.97
CA ALA A 149 2.58 -9.89 3.91
C ALA A 149 3.33 -9.41 2.65
N GLU A 150 3.82 -10.34 1.85
CA GLU A 150 4.66 -10.06 0.68
C GLU A 150 3.84 -9.83 -0.59
N CYS A 151 4.21 -8.82 -1.34
CA CYS A 151 3.75 -8.57 -2.69
C CYS A 151 4.96 -8.39 -3.61
N TYR A 152 4.87 -8.86 -4.83
CA TYR A 152 6.00 -8.86 -5.76
C TYR A 152 5.82 -7.80 -6.84
N GLU A 153 6.93 -7.16 -7.22
CA GLU A 153 6.99 -6.18 -8.30
C GLU A 153 8.13 -6.49 -9.27
N GLU A 154 8.06 -5.96 -10.49
CA GLU A 154 9.21 -5.88 -11.38
C GLU A 154 9.92 -4.53 -11.17
N ALA A 155 11.17 -4.58 -10.70
CA ALA A 155 12.01 -3.39 -10.58
C ALA A 155 12.41 -2.87 -11.98
N PRO A 156 12.54 -1.55 -12.20
CA PRO A 156 12.97 -1.00 -13.46
C PRO A 156 14.38 -1.44 -13.83
N GLU A 157 14.55 -1.90 -15.07
CA GLU A 157 15.82 -2.42 -15.58
C GLU A 157 16.72 -1.35 -16.22
N ALA A 158 16.20 -0.12 -16.39
CA ALA A 158 16.93 0.97 -17.02
C ALA A 158 16.91 2.25 -16.17
N TRP A 159 18.06 2.93 -16.08
CA TRP A 159 18.24 4.14 -15.28
C TRP A 159 17.28 5.27 -15.66
N HIS A 160 16.98 5.43 -16.93
CA HIS A 160 16.06 6.48 -17.39
C HIS A 160 14.61 6.23 -16.95
N ILE A 161 14.22 4.96 -16.72
CA ILE A 161 12.90 4.59 -16.16
C ILE A 161 12.89 4.92 -14.66
N ARG A 162 13.96 4.52 -13.93
CA ARG A 162 14.10 4.83 -12.50
C ARG A 162 14.09 6.34 -12.24
N ALA A 163 14.82 7.12 -13.02
CA ALA A 163 14.83 8.58 -12.89
C ALA A 163 13.44 9.20 -13.06
N ARG A 164 12.63 8.70 -13.99
CA ARG A 164 11.22 9.13 -14.16
C ARG A 164 10.30 8.72 -13.01
N GLN A 165 10.56 7.58 -12.36
CA GLN A 165 9.81 7.18 -11.17
C GLN A 165 10.08 8.09 -9.98
N ILE A 166 11.36 8.48 -9.77
CA ILE A 166 11.74 9.37 -8.66
C ILE A 166 11.23 10.80 -8.87
N ALA A 167 11.11 11.26 -10.12
CA ALA A 167 10.67 12.60 -10.46
C ALA A 167 9.14 12.80 -10.41
N ARG A 168 8.38 11.79 -10.09
CA ARG A 168 6.91 11.85 -9.88
C ARG A 168 6.57 12.12 -8.43
#